data_81c1878622839538af553bf234297129
#
_entry.id   81c1878622839538af553bf234297129
#
_cell.length_a   1.000
_cell.length_b   1.000
_cell.length_c   1.000
_cell.angle_alpha   90.00
_cell.angle_beta   90.00
_cell.angle_gamma   90.00
#
_symmetry.space_group_name_H-M   'P 1'
#
loop_
_entity.id
_entity.type
_entity.pdbx_description
1 polymer ?
#
loop_
_entity_poly.entity_id
_entity_poly.type
_entity_poly.pdbx_seq_one_letter_code
_entity_poly.pdbx_strand_id
1 'polypeptide(L)'
;MVLTFYPAIWWLVAAYRPERAADLTYIFNDMAWLQFIGGVSMFAAMPIAIAIAAFIDKSPDPVFPRWAGYFNLMVVMLILPDQLLFFFHSGPWSWNGLFGLWIPVTLFAGWFLVTFFLMRAAVLRAKRNPAPAVESLDAISITR
;
A
#
# COMPACT_ATOMS: atom_id res chain seq x y z
N MET A 1 5.79 -6.89 -2.32
CA MET A 1 6.05 -7.86 -3.42
C MET A 1 5.29 -9.17 -3.30
N VAL A 2 5.15 -9.76 -2.12
CA VAL A 2 4.39 -11.02 -1.92
C VAL A 2 2.93 -10.88 -2.33
N LEU A 3 2.30 -9.74 -2.05
CA LEU A 3 0.88 -9.45 -2.32
C LEU A 3 0.48 -9.58 -3.80
N THR A 4 1.36 -9.23 -4.71
CA THR A 4 1.08 -9.25 -6.17
C THR A 4 1.74 -10.41 -6.90
N PHE A 5 2.85 -10.91 -6.37
CA PHE A 5 3.65 -11.94 -7.02
C PHE A 5 2.94 -13.29 -7.06
N TYR A 6 2.46 -13.79 -5.92
CA TYR A 6 1.79 -15.09 -5.87
C TYR A 6 0.45 -15.14 -6.60
N PRO A 7 -0.45 -14.15 -6.48
CA PRO A 7 -1.65 -14.10 -7.31
C PRO A 7 -1.36 -14.14 -8.81
N ALA A 8 -0.32 -13.42 -9.27
CA ALA A 8 0.08 -13.44 -10.67
C ALA A 8 0.52 -14.85 -11.14
N ILE A 9 1.23 -15.59 -10.28
CA ILE A 9 1.59 -16.97 -10.57
C ILE A 9 0.36 -17.86 -10.70
N TRP A 10 -0.64 -17.74 -9.83
CA TRP A 10 -1.87 -18.53 -9.90
C TRP A 10 -2.66 -18.24 -11.17
N TRP A 11 -2.76 -16.99 -11.61
CA TRP A 11 -3.38 -16.65 -12.90
C TRP A 11 -2.59 -17.19 -14.07
N LEU A 12 -1.25 -17.16 -14.04
CA LEU A 12 -0.41 -17.79 -15.04
C LEU A 12 -0.63 -19.31 -15.08
N VAL A 13 -0.71 -19.96 -13.92
CA VAL A 13 -1.01 -21.40 -13.84
C VAL A 13 -2.40 -21.71 -14.40
N ALA A 14 -3.41 -20.88 -14.13
CA ALA A 14 -4.76 -21.01 -14.67
C ALA A 14 -4.76 -20.97 -16.22
N ALA A 15 -3.99 -20.06 -16.80
CA ALA A 15 -3.91 -19.84 -18.26
C ALA A 15 -2.89 -20.74 -18.98
N TYR A 16 -1.98 -21.40 -18.26
CA TYR A 16 -0.82 -22.09 -18.84
C TYR A 16 -1.20 -23.28 -19.74
N ARG A 17 -2.32 -23.96 -19.47
CA ARG A 17 -2.80 -25.12 -20.24
C ARG A 17 -4.26 -24.92 -20.63
N PRO A 18 -4.56 -24.56 -21.90
CA PRO A 18 -5.92 -24.32 -22.36
C PRO A 18 -6.79 -25.59 -22.38
N GLU A 19 -6.17 -26.78 -22.44
CA GLU A 19 -6.86 -28.08 -22.41
C GLU A 19 -7.27 -28.54 -21.01
N ARG A 20 -6.92 -27.76 -19.97
CA ARG A 20 -7.26 -28.10 -18.59
C ARG A 20 -8.76 -28.04 -18.34
N ALA A 21 -9.27 -28.93 -17.47
CA ALA A 21 -10.66 -28.91 -17.04
C ALA A 21 -11.05 -27.55 -16.43
N ALA A 22 -12.19 -27.03 -16.78
CA ALA A 22 -12.66 -25.72 -16.35
C ALA A 22 -12.67 -25.55 -14.81
N ASP A 23 -13.07 -26.60 -14.08
CA ASP A 23 -13.11 -26.59 -12.62
C ASP A 23 -11.74 -26.32 -11.98
N LEU A 24 -10.69 -26.92 -12.52
CA LEU A 24 -9.31 -26.65 -12.05
C LEU A 24 -8.88 -25.22 -12.35
N THR A 25 -9.28 -24.68 -13.49
CA THR A 25 -9.01 -23.28 -13.87
C THR A 25 -9.69 -22.32 -12.89
N TYR A 26 -10.94 -22.60 -12.52
CA TYR A 26 -11.67 -21.80 -11.51
C TYR A 26 -11.01 -21.83 -10.14
N ILE A 27 -10.53 -23.01 -9.68
CA ILE A 27 -9.82 -23.13 -8.41
C ILE A 27 -8.58 -22.22 -8.38
N PHE A 28 -7.76 -22.24 -9.42
CA PHE A 28 -6.57 -21.37 -9.48
C PHE A 28 -6.93 -19.89 -9.56
N ASN A 29 -8.00 -19.54 -10.26
CA ASN A 29 -8.51 -18.19 -10.32
C ASN A 29 -9.01 -17.72 -8.94
N ASP A 30 -9.75 -18.54 -8.22
CA ASP A 30 -10.22 -18.23 -6.87
C ASP A 30 -9.06 -18.07 -5.88
N MET A 31 -8.06 -18.97 -5.95
CA MET A 31 -6.84 -18.84 -5.16
C MET A 31 -6.12 -17.50 -5.42
N ALA A 32 -6.04 -17.08 -6.69
CA ALA A 32 -5.42 -15.83 -7.07
C ALA A 32 -6.18 -14.62 -6.49
N TRP A 33 -7.50 -14.58 -6.66
CA TRP A 33 -8.33 -13.48 -6.18
C TRP A 33 -8.38 -13.40 -4.65
N LEU A 34 -8.61 -14.52 -3.97
CA LEU A 34 -8.66 -14.57 -2.51
C LEU A 34 -7.31 -14.16 -1.90
N GLN A 35 -6.20 -14.57 -2.50
CA GLN A 35 -4.88 -14.18 -2.01
C GLN A 35 -4.57 -12.71 -2.33
N PHE A 36 -4.96 -12.19 -3.49
CA PHE A 36 -4.72 -10.81 -3.88
C PHE A 36 -5.50 -9.85 -2.99
N ILE A 37 -6.81 -10.05 -2.86
CA ILE A 37 -7.67 -9.17 -2.07
C ILE A 37 -7.47 -9.44 -0.58
N GLY A 38 -7.48 -10.70 -0.15
CA GLY A 38 -7.27 -11.05 1.26
C GLY A 38 -5.90 -10.65 1.83
N GLY A 39 -4.90 -10.45 0.95
CA GLY A 39 -3.59 -9.94 1.34
C GLY A 39 -3.56 -8.43 1.63
N VAL A 40 -4.63 -7.70 1.35
CA VAL A 40 -4.70 -6.23 1.54
C VAL A 40 -4.56 -5.83 3.00
N SER A 41 -4.91 -6.70 3.96
CA SER A 41 -4.65 -6.46 5.38
C SER A 41 -3.15 -6.23 5.68
N MET A 42 -2.25 -6.91 4.97
CA MET A 42 -0.80 -6.67 5.11
C MET A 42 -0.39 -5.30 4.57
N PHE A 43 -1.09 -4.82 3.54
CA PHE A 43 -0.87 -3.47 3.02
C PHE A 43 -1.21 -2.40 4.05
N ALA A 44 -2.18 -2.62 4.94
CA ALA A 44 -2.61 -1.66 5.96
C ALA A 44 -1.46 -1.21 6.89
N ALA A 45 -0.45 -2.04 7.09
CA ALA A 45 0.71 -1.69 7.91
C ALA A 45 1.47 -0.45 7.35
N MET A 46 1.53 -0.29 6.02
CA MET A 46 2.24 0.80 5.38
C MET A 46 1.57 2.17 5.58
N PRO A 47 0.26 2.35 5.31
CA PRO A 47 -0.46 3.58 5.65
C PRO A 47 -0.44 3.87 7.15
N ILE A 48 -0.53 2.87 8.03
CA ILE A 48 -0.42 3.08 9.49
C ILE A 48 0.95 3.66 9.83
N ALA A 49 2.03 3.11 9.31
CA ALA A 49 3.38 3.62 9.55
C ALA A 49 3.54 5.08 9.07
N ILE A 50 2.99 5.43 7.90
CA ILE A 50 3.01 6.80 7.39
C ILE A 50 2.16 7.72 8.28
N ALA A 51 1.00 7.27 8.76
CA ALA A 51 0.16 8.05 9.66
C ALA A 51 0.89 8.34 10.98
N ILE A 52 1.54 7.34 11.57
CA ILE A 52 2.35 7.51 12.79
C ILE A 52 3.48 8.51 12.53
N ALA A 53 4.23 8.36 11.44
CA ALA A 53 5.29 9.29 11.08
C ALA A 53 4.78 10.73 10.93
N ALA A 54 3.63 10.93 10.25
CA ALA A 54 3.02 12.24 10.05
C ALA A 54 2.56 12.91 11.36
N PHE A 55 2.16 12.13 12.38
CA PHE A 55 1.70 12.69 13.66
C PHE A 55 2.85 12.92 14.64
N ILE A 56 3.92 12.13 14.58
CA ILE A 56 5.09 12.26 15.45
C ILE A 56 6.02 13.40 14.97
N ASP A 57 6.10 13.60 13.66
CA ASP A 57 6.97 14.62 13.07
C ASP A 57 6.48 16.03 13.45
N LYS A 58 7.27 16.73 14.29
CA LYS A 58 7.03 18.10 14.73
C LYS A 58 7.95 19.10 14.07
N SER A 59 8.70 18.68 13.04
CA SER A 59 9.59 19.57 12.32
C SER A 59 8.83 20.71 11.63
N PRO A 60 9.45 21.89 11.44
CA PRO A 60 8.81 23.01 10.71
C PRO A 60 8.48 22.66 9.27
N ASP A 61 9.20 21.71 8.68
CA ASP A 61 9.00 21.22 7.30
C ASP A 61 8.90 19.68 7.27
N PRO A 62 7.76 19.12 7.71
CA PRO A 62 7.60 17.68 7.87
C PRO A 62 7.59 16.98 6.50
N VAL A 63 8.17 15.77 6.45
CA VAL A 63 8.14 14.92 5.24
C VAL A 63 6.70 14.62 4.85
N PHE A 64 5.88 14.22 5.83
CA PHE A 64 4.45 13.99 5.67
C PHE A 64 3.66 15.01 6.48
N PRO A 65 2.86 15.88 5.84
CA PRO A 65 2.01 16.83 6.55
C PRO A 65 0.91 16.08 7.32
N ARG A 66 0.37 16.68 8.40
CA ARG A 66 -0.63 16.05 9.27
C ARG A 66 -1.87 15.53 8.53
N TRP A 67 -2.32 16.22 7.47
CA TRP A 67 -3.45 15.75 6.67
C TRP A 67 -3.16 14.38 6.01
N ALA A 68 -1.88 14.11 5.63
CA ALA A 68 -1.49 12.82 5.09
C ALA A 68 -1.67 11.69 6.12
N GLY A 69 -1.46 11.97 7.42
CA GLY A 69 -1.75 11.03 8.49
C GLY A 69 -3.24 10.65 8.53
N TYR A 70 -4.13 11.64 8.51
CA TYR A 70 -5.59 11.39 8.48
C TYR A 70 -6.03 10.67 7.21
N PHE A 71 -5.48 11.04 6.04
CA PHE A 71 -5.74 10.34 4.78
C PHE A 71 -5.34 8.87 4.87
N ASN A 72 -4.17 8.54 5.41
CA ASN A 72 -3.72 7.17 5.57
C ASN A 72 -4.61 6.38 6.54
N LEU A 73 -5.06 6.95 7.65
CA LEU A 73 -6.02 6.30 8.54
C LEU A 73 -7.37 6.05 7.86
N MET A 74 -7.86 7.00 7.07
CA MET A 74 -9.08 6.82 6.27
C MET A 74 -8.93 5.65 5.29
N VAL A 75 -7.79 5.54 4.60
CA VAL A 75 -7.51 4.43 3.69
C VAL A 75 -7.58 3.09 4.43
N VAL A 76 -6.95 2.99 5.61
CA VAL A 76 -7.00 1.77 6.44
C VAL A 76 -8.43 1.42 6.83
N MET A 77 -9.21 2.38 7.32
CA MET A 77 -10.59 2.16 7.75
C MET A 77 -11.52 1.70 6.61
N LEU A 78 -11.27 2.15 5.39
CA LEU A 78 -12.08 1.80 4.23
C LEU A 78 -11.61 0.51 3.52
N ILE A 79 -10.36 0.10 3.72
CA ILE A 79 -9.82 -1.13 3.15
C ILE A 79 -10.12 -2.34 4.05
N LEU A 80 -10.04 -2.21 5.37
CA LEU A 80 -10.23 -3.36 6.29
C LEU A 80 -11.54 -4.14 6.09
N PRO A 81 -12.68 -3.52 5.74
CA PRO A 81 -13.91 -4.25 5.46
C PRO A 81 -13.84 -5.26 4.30
N ASP A 82 -12.84 -5.18 3.43
CA ASP A 82 -12.66 -6.14 2.35
C ASP A 82 -12.42 -7.56 2.87
N GLN A 83 -11.86 -7.71 4.10
CA GLN A 83 -11.63 -9.01 4.74
C GLN A 83 -12.93 -9.82 4.97
N LEU A 84 -14.09 -9.16 4.89
CA LEU A 84 -15.39 -9.84 4.97
C LEU A 84 -15.66 -10.72 3.73
N LEU A 85 -14.90 -10.55 2.64
CA LEU A 85 -15.00 -11.39 1.44
C LEU A 85 -14.84 -12.90 1.73
N PHE A 86 -14.08 -13.26 2.77
CA PHE A 86 -13.90 -14.67 3.16
C PHE A 86 -15.19 -15.31 3.70
N PHE A 87 -16.16 -14.51 4.13
CA PHE A 87 -17.41 -14.96 4.71
C PHE A 87 -18.60 -14.79 3.75
N PHE A 88 -18.50 -13.92 2.75
CA PHE A 88 -19.58 -13.58 1.84
C PHE A 88 -19.22 -13.96 0.39
N HIS A 89 -19.90 -14.99 -0.13
CA HIS A 89 -19.66 -15.47 -1.50
C HIS A 89 -20.45 -14.72 -2.57
N SER A 90 -21.42 -13.88 -2.15
CA SER A 90 -22.26 -13.10 -3.04
C SER A 90 -22.60 -11.73 -2.45
N GLY A 91 -23.10 -10.82 -3.29
CA GLY A 91 -23.49 -9.49 -2.88
C GLY A 91 -22.33 -8.49 -2.80
N PRO A 92 -22.51 -7.33 -2.13
CA PRO A 92 -21.54 -6.24 -2.14
C PRO A 92 -20.23 -6.56 -1.41
N TRP A 93 -20.18 -7.60 -0.58
CA TRP A 93 -19.04 -8.06 0.20
C TRP A 93 -18.26 -9.20 -0.46
N SER A 94 -18.76 -9.75 -1.59
CA SER A 94 -18.05 -10.79 -2.33
C SER A 94 -16.78 -10.24 -2.99
N TRP A 95 -15.90 -11.14 -3.45
CA TRP A 95 -14.63 -10.78 -4.09
C TRP A 95 -14.76 -9.80 -5.27
N ASN A 96 -15.88 -9.84 -6.03
CA ASN A 96 -16.20 -8.93 -7.14
C ASN A 96 -17.18 -7.82 -6.74
N GLY A 97 -17.52 -7.72 -5.45
CA GLY A 97 -18.47 -6.76 -4.92
C GLY A 97 -17.89 -5.37 -4.71
N LEU A 98 -18.76 -4.43 -4.30
CA LEU A 98 -18.37 -3.05 -4.06
C LEU A 98 -17.30 -2.92 -2.97
N PHE A 99 -17.50 -3.60 -1.83
CA PHE A 99 -16.59 -3.54 -0.69
C PHE A 99 -15.41 -4.51 -0.81
N GLY A 100 -15.59 -5.64 -1.52
CA GLY A 100 -14.52 -6.61 -1.71
C GLY A 100 -13.49 -6.20 -2.78
N LEU A 101 -13.91 -5.50 -3.85
CA LEU A 101 -13.04 -5.15 -4.97
C LEU A 101 -12.96 -3.66 -5.24
N TRP A 102 -14.10 -3.01 -5.55
CA TRP A 102 -14.09 -1.68 -6.15
C TRP A 102 -13.57 -0.59 -5.23
N ILE A 103 -13.98 -0.59 -3.96
CA ILE A 103 -13.48 0.36 -2.97
C ILE A 103 -11.99 0.12 -2.70
N PRO A 104 -11.51 -1.09 -2.36
CA PRO A 104 -10.09 -1.34 -2.14
C PRO A 104 -9.21 -0.98 -3.33
N VAL A 105 -9.57 -1.35 -4.56
CA VAL A 105 -8.78 -1.05 -5.77
C VAL A 105 -8.69 0.44 -6.01
N THR A 106 -9.80 1.17 -5.88
CA THR A 106 -9.82 2.63 -6.07
C THR A 106 -8.97 3.34 -5.01
N LEU A 107 -9.11 2.93 -3.75
CA LEU A 107 -8.33 3.48 -2.64
C LEU A 107 -6.84 3.16 -2.79
N PHE A 108 -6.50 1.95 -3.20
CA PHE A 108 -5.13 1.52 -3.44
C PHE A 108 -4.48 2.37 -4.53
N ALA A 109 -5.14 2.55 -5.68
CA ALA A 109 -4.65 3.40 -6.76
C ALA A 109 -4.50 4.88 -6.31
N GLY A 110 -5.50 5.42 -5.63
CA GLY A 110 -5.48 6.77 -5.08
C GLY A 110 -4.37 6.97 -4.06
N TRP A 111 -4.15 5.99 -3.18
CA TRP A 111 -3.11 6.02 -2.18
C TRP A 111 -1.70 6.07 -2.81
N PHE A 112 -1.44 5.28 -3.85
CA PHE A 112 -0.17 5.35 -4.58
C PHE A 112 0.06 6.73 -5.19
N LEU A 113 -0.95 7.31 -5.84
CA LEU A 113 -0.84 8.63 -6.43
C LEU A 113 -0.54 9.70 -5.37
N VAL A 114 -1.31 9.73 -4.30
CA VAL A 114 -1.12 10.71 -3.22
C VAL A 114 0.26 10.54 -2.57
N THR A 115 0.66 9.31 -2.26
CA THR A 115 1.97 9.03 -1.65
C THR A 115 3.11 9.41 -2.58
N PHE A 116 3.00 9.13 -3.89
CA PHE A 116 3.97 9.55 -4.89
C PHE A 116 4.17 11.07 -4.90
N PHE A 117 3.08 11.84 -4.93
CA PHE A 117 3.18 13.31 -4.93
C PHE A 117 3.74 13.87 -3.62
N LEU A 118 3.39 13.27 -2.48
CA LEU A 118 3.96 13.64 -1.18
C LEU A 118 5.47 13.40 -1.14
N MET A 119 5.91 12.22 -1.54
CA MET A 119 7.34 11.87 -1.57
C MET A 119 8.10 12.76 -2.56
N ARG A 120 7.55 13.00 -3.74
CA ARG A 120 8.13 13.93 -4.73
C ARG A 120 8.28 15.34 -4.15
N ALA A 121 7.25 15.84 -3.49
CA ALA A 121 7.29 17.17 -2.86
C ALA A 121 8.36 17.23 -1.76
N ALA A 122 8.48 16.19 -0.93
CA ALA A 122 9.50 16.10 0.10
C ALA A 122 10.93 16.11 -0.48
N VAL A 123 11.18 15.33 -1.53
CA VAL A 123 12.48 15.30 -2.22
C VAL A 123 12.82 16.66 -2.83
N LEU A 124 11.85 17.34 -3.48
CA LEU A 124 12.09 18.66 -4.07
C LEU A 124 12.39 19.73 -3.00
N ARG A 125 11.75 19.64 -1.83
CA ARG A 125 12.04 20.54 -0.69
C ARG A 125 13.44 20.29 -0.14
N ALA A 126 13.82 19.02 0.08
CA ALA A 126 15.15 18.68 0.55
C ALA A 126 16.28 19.14 -0.41
N LYS A 127 16.01 19.15 -1.72
CA LYS A 127 16.96 19.69 -2.70
C LYS A 127 17.10 21.22 -2.64
N ARG A 128 16.02 21.93 -2.27
CA ARG A 128 16.04 23.40 -2.15
C ARG A 128 16.72 23.88 -0.86
N ASN A 129 16.56 23.09 0.21
CA ASN A 129 17.15 23.38 1.51
C ASN A 129 18.07 22.20 1.91
N PRO A 130 19.25 22.07 1.28
CA PRO A 130 20.19 21.05 1.70
C PRO A 130 20.54 21.30 3.16
N ALA A 131 20.48 20.23 3.99
CA ALA A 131 20.98 20.31 5.36
C ALA A 131 22.42 20.85 5.33
N PRO A 132 22.82 21.75 6.24
CA PRO A 132 24.20 22.24 6.30
C PRO A 132 25.11 21.02 6.31
N ALA A 133 26.06 21.00 5.38
CA ALA A 133 27.02 19.91 5.28
C ALA A 133 27.64 19.73 6.67
N VAL A 134 27.84 18.46 7.05
CA VAL A 134 28.47 18.07 8.34
C VAL A 134 29.95 18.49 8.30
N GLU A 135 30.17 19.79 8.17
CA GLU A 135 31.49 20.43 8.22
C GLU A 135 32.03 20.51 9.65
N SER A 136 31.19 20.11 10.63
CA SER A 136 31.53 20.21 12.05
C SER A 136 32.28 18.99 12.61
N LEU A 137 32.38 17.89 11.90
CA LEU A 137 33.13 16.72 12.39
C LEU A 137 34.62 16.88 12.22
N ASP A 138 35.06 17.62 11.20
CA ASP A 138 36.48 17.91 10.99
C ASP A 138 37.00 18.98 11.94
N ALA A 139 36.17 19.91 12.39
CA ALA A 139 36.56 20.92 13.37
C ALA A 139 36.81 20.35 14.77
N ILE A 140 36.16 19.23 15.12
CA ILE A 140 36.38 18.55 16.43
C ILE A 140 37.63 17.68 16.43
N SER A 141 38.10 17.23 15.26
CA SER A 141 39.28 16.40 15.14
C SER A 141 40.61 17.20 15.20
N ILE A 142 40.55 18.52 14.99
CA ILE A 142 41.73 19.38 14.96
C ILE A 142 42.08 19.96 16.35
N THR A 143 41.21 19.79 17.35
CA THR A 143 41.40 20.31 18.73
C THR A 143 41.81 19.23 19.75
N ARG A 144 42.38 18.12 19.29
CA ARG A 144 43.00 17.12 20.20
C ARG A 144 44.49 16.97 19.92
#